data_c8a4d271b2fece8093f97539adf41f5b
#
_entry.id   c8a4d271b2fece8093f97539adf41f5b
#
_cell.length_a   1.000
_cell.length_b   1.000
_cell.length_c   1.000
_cell.angle_alpha   90.00
_cell.angle_beta   90.00
_cell.angle_gamma   90.00
#
_symmetry.space_group_name_H-M   'P 1'
#
loop_
_entity.id
_entity.type
_entity.pdbx_description
1 polymer ?
#
loop_
_entity_poly.entity_id
_entity_poly.type
_entity_poly.pdbx_seq_one_letter_code
_entity_poly.pdbx_strand_id
1 'polypeptide(L)'
;KLRMHSVEKLNGLTVGSTVVSLILKEAIGVVLWVGDSRLYRLRAGQLEQLTKDHSEVQAQIDRGEITEEQAEHSSIKNMLSRAIGAFDELEVDVNAFPIKSDDLFLLCSDGLYNELSENELQQVLVNEKLNKIPDKLMSECLSKEAKDNVSFIVVKAR
;
A
#
# COMPACT_ATOMS: atom_id res chain seq x y z
N LYS A 1 20.55 -9.69 4.96
CA LYS A 1 21.42 -9.05 3.94
C LYS A 1 21.32 -7.53 3.98
N LEU A 2 20.12 -6.92 4.01
CA LEU A 2 19.97 -5.45 4.07
C LEU A 2 20.67 -4.86 5.29
N ARG A 3 20.47 -5.44 6.47
CA ARG A 3 21.12 -5.00 7.70
C ARG A 3 22.66 -5.13 7.64
N MET A 4 23.18 -6.21 7.08
CA MET A 4 24.62 -6.36 6.87
C MET A 4 25.15 -5.28 5.91
N HIS A 5 24.41 -4.99 4.84
CA HIS A 5 24.76 -3.92 3.91
C HIS A 5 24.80 -2.54 4.60
N SER A 6 23.82 -2.26 5.46
CA SER A 6 23.77 -1.05 6.29
C SER A 6 25.04 -0.89 7.14
N VAL A 7 25.42 -1.93 7.88
CA VAL A 7 26.62 -1.89 8.74
C VAL A 7 27.90 -1.78 7.93
N GLU A 8 28.05 -2.57 6.87
CA GLU A 8 29.31 -2.67 6.11
C GLU A 8 29.52 -1.53 5.11
N LYS A 9 28.46 -0.98 4.54
CA LYS A 9 28.55 -0.02 3.42
C LYS A 9 28.04 1.36 3.74
N LEU A 10 27.16 1.50 4.73
CA LEU A 10 26.47 2.77 5.02
C LEU A 10 26.75 3.29 6.45
N ASN A 11 27.86 2.86 7.07
CA ASN A 11 28.27 3.30 8.41
C ASN A 11 27.17 3.15 9.48
N GLY A 12 26.36 2.09 9.38
CA GLY A 12 25.29 1.81 10.33
C GLY A 12 23.98 2.59 10.09
N LEU A 13 23.85 3.33 8.99
CA LEU A 13 22.58 3.97 8.62
C LEU A 13 21.51 2.89 8.38
N THR A 14 20.35 3.06 8.97
CA THR A 14 19.25 2.11 8.79
C THR A 14 18.79 2.09 7.33
N VAL A 15 18.72 0.89 6.76
CA VAL A 15 18.16 0.63 5.43
C VAL A 15 16.94 -0.25 5.61
N GLY A 16 15.79 0.25 5.16
CA GLY A 16 14.52 -0.48 5.18
C GLY A 16 13.86 -0.50 3.82
N SER A 17 12.96 -1.46 3.62
CA SER A 17 12.07 -1.53 2.46
C SER A 17 10.72 -2.04 2.91
N THR A 18 9.67 -1.57 2.26
CA THR A 18 8.34 -2.16 2.35
C THR A 18 8.16 -3.24 1.29
N VAL A 19 7.18 -4.09 1.46
CA VAL A 19 6.74 -5.05 0.44
C VAL A 19 5.24 -5.27 0.56
N VAL A 20 4.57 -5.34 -0.57
CA VAL A 20 3.22 -5.90 -0.72
C VAL A 20 3.25 -6.90 -1.87
N SER A 21 2.69 -8.08 -1.65
CA SER A 21 2.69 -9.17 -2.64
C SER A 21 1.31 -9.81 -2.71
N LEU A 22 0.80 -10.00 -3.91
CA LEU A 22 -0.49 -10.65 -4.17
C LEU A 22 -0.26 -11.96 -4.91
N ILE A 23 -0.80 -13.04 -4.35
CA ILE A 23 -0.83 -14.38 -4.97
C ILE A 23 -2.29 -14.71 -5.26
N LEU A 24 -2.60 -14.98 -6.52
CA LEU A 24 -3.94 -15.41 -6.95
C LEU A 24 -3.87 -16.85 -7.43
N LYS A 25 -4.68 -17.71 -6.84
CA LYS A 25 -4.79 -19.11 -7.24
C LYS A 25 -6.25 -19.58 -7.15
N GLU A 26 -6.80 -19.99 -8.30
CA GLU A 26 -8.21 -20.41 -8.39
C GLU A 26 -9.15 -19.32 -7.84
N ALA A 27 -9.91 -19.64 -6.79
CA ALA A 27 -10.86 -18.72 -6.15
C ALA A 27 -10.31 -18.03 -4.89
N ILE A 28 -9.00 -18.15 -4.61
CA ILE A 28 -8.37 -17.63 -3.40
C ILE A 28 -7.26 -16.64 -3.76
N GLY A 29 -7.32 -15.46 -3.15
CA GLY A 29 -6.22 -14.48 -3.12
C GLY A 29 -5.53 -14.51 -1.76
N VAL A 30 -4.22 -14.37 -1.76
CA VAL A 30 -3.40 -14.19 -0.56
C VAL A 30 -2.55 -12.96 -0.74
N VAL A 31 -2.61 -12.05 0.21
CA VAL A 31 -1.70 -10.91 0.31
C VAL A 31 -0.74 -11.11 1.47
N LEU A 32 0.53 -10.79 1.23
CA LEU A 32 1.57 -10.70 2.25
C LEU A 32 2.14 -9.29 2.21
N TRP A 33 2.38 -8.68 3.38
CA TRP A 33 2.95 -7.34 3.39
C TRP A 33 3.79 -7.07 4.64
N VAL A 34 4.72 -6.13 4.48
CA VAL A 34 5.51 -5.48 5.54
C VAL A 34 5.65 -4.02 5.17
N GLY A 35 5.24 -3.11 6.04
CA GLY A 35 5.25 -1.67 5.81
C GLY A 35 3.87 -1.12 5.49
N ASP A 36 3.84 -0.02 4.76
CA ASP A 36 2.67 0.78 4.43
C ASP A 36 2.27 0.74 2.94
N SER A 37 2.94 -0.06 2.13
CA SER A 37 2.48 -0.34 0.78
C SER A 37 1.18 -1.14 0.82
N ARG A 38 0.19 -0.71 0.04
CA ARG A 38 -1.20 -1.17 0.19
C ARG A 38 -1.65 -2.07 -0.95
N LEU A 39 -2.57 -2.96 -0.62
CA LEU A 39 -3.41 -3.68 -1.58
C LEU A 39 -4.85 -3.23 -1.41
N TYR A 40 -5.43 -2.73 -2.49
CA TYR A 40 -6.87 -2.46 -2.59
C TYR A 40 -7.55 -3.48 -3.50
N ARG A 41 -8.83 -3.75 -3.22
CA ARG A 41 -9.73 -4.50 -4.07
C ARG A 41 -10.92 -3.64 -4.46
N LEU A 42 -11.19 -3.50 -5.75
CA LEU A 42 -12.46 -2.99 -6.26
C LEU A 42 -13.36 -4.16 -6.60
N ARG A 43 -14.54 -4.22 -5.97
CA ARG A 43 -15.60 -5.22 -6.21
C ARG A 43 -16.96 -4.55 -6.21
N ALA A 44 -17.76 -4.80 -7.24
CA ALA A 44 -19.09 -4.21 -7.38
C ALA A 44 -19.12 -2.68 -7.18
N GLY A 45 -18.10 -1.99 -7.65
CA GLY A 45 -17.95 -0.53 -7.56
C GLY A 45 -17.46 -0.01 -6.20
N GLN A 46 -17.18 -0.87 -5.23
CA GLN A 46 -16.66 -0.50 -3.92
C GLN A 46 -15.16 -0.81 -3.81
N LEU A 47 -14.38 0.19 -3.40
CA LEU A 47 -12.97 0.04 -3.09
C LEU A 47 -12.79 -0.35 -1.61
N GLU A 48 -11.95 -1.31 -1.35
CA GLU A 48 -11.63 -1.82 -0.01
C GLU A 48 -10.13 -2.02 0.11
N GLN A 49 -9.51 -1.50 1.17
CA GLN A 49 -8.12 -1.79 1.50
C GLN A 49 -8.05 -3.17 2.18
N LEU A 50 -7.24 -4.08 1.63
CA LEU A 50 -7.06 -5.45 2.16
C LEU A 50 -5.83 -5.61 3.05
N THR A 51 -4.93 -4.65 3.04
CA THR A 51 -3.77 -4.54 3.94
C THR A 51 -4.05 -3.54 5.05
N LYS A 52 -3.29 -3.62 6.13
CA LYS A 52 -3.29 -2.63 7.20
C LYS A 52 -1.88 -2.09 7.36
N ASP A 53 -1.73 -0.77 7.36
CA ASP A 53 -0.42 -0.14 7.35
C ASP A 53 0.37 -0.44 8.64
N HIS A 54 1.63 -0.79 8.50
CA HIS A 54 2.56 -0.88 9.61
C HIS A 54 3.21 0.49 9.87
N SER A 55 2.40 1.41 10.41
CA SER A 55 2.82 2.76 10.78
C SER A 55 2.48 3.08 12.24
N GLU A 56 3.22 4.02 12.82
CA GLU A 56 2.94 4.48 14.20
C GLU A 56 1.56 5.12 14.31
N VAL A 57 1.11 5.79 13.26
CA VAL A 57 -0.23 6.39 13.19
C VAL A 57 -1.31 5.32 13.23
N GLN A 58 -1.16 4.24 12.46
CA GLN A 58 -2.12 3.14 12.48
C GLN A 58 -2.16 2.46 13.86
N ALA A 59 -1.00 2.30 14.51
CA ALA A 59 -0.94 1.76 15.86
C ALA A 59 -1.67 2.65 16.88
N GLN A 60 -1.64 3.98 16.73
CA GLN A 60 -2.40 4.91 17.58
C GLN A 60 -3.90 4.83 17.34
N ILE A 61 -4.33 4.69 16.07
CA ILE A 61 -5.75 4.45 15.72
C ILE A 61 -6.25 3.17 16.37
N ASP A 62 -5.47 2.08 16.27
CA ASP A 62 -5.84 0.78 16.83
C ASP A 62 -5.98 0.79 18.37
N ARG A 63 -5.20 1.62 19.04
CA ARG A 63 -5.32 1.83 20.49
C ARG A 63 -6.43 2.82 20.88
N GLY A 64 -7.10 3.44 19.89
CA GLY A 64 -8.12 4.46 20.10
C GLY A 64 -7.57 5.80 20.63
N GLU A 65 -6.28 6.06 20.46
CA GLU A 65 -5.60 7.29 20.89
C GLU A 65 -5.91 8.47 19.98
N ILE A 66 -6.08 8.19 18.67
CA ILE A 66 -6.45 9.19 17.67
C ILE A 66 -7.51 8.63 16.72
N THR A 67 -8.24 9.53 16.04
CA THR A 67 -9.16 9.17 14.96
C THR A 67 -8.44 9.13 13.61
N GLU A 68 -9.06 8.52 12.58
CA GLU A 68 -8.54 8.53 11.21
C GLU A 68 -8.34 9.95 10.68
N GLU A 69 -9.27 10.87 10.98
CA GLU A 69 -9.17 12.28 10.60
C GLU A 69 -7.94 12.97 11.24
N GLN A 70 -7.66 12.68 12.52
CA GLN A 70 -6.48 13.21 13.20
C GLN A 70 -5.19 12.61 12.63
N ALA A 71 -5.23 11.37 12.20
CA ALA A 71 -4.12 10.66 11.59
C ALA A 71 -3.63 11.32 10.30
N GLU A 72 -4.53 11.79 9.44
CA GLU A 72 -4.20 12.46 8.17
C GLU A 72 -3.31 13.69 8.37
N HIS A 73 -3.47 14.38 9.51
CA HIS A 73 -2.72 15.60 9.85
C HIS A 73 -1.53 15.33 10.76
N SER A 74 -1.25 14.07 11.09
CA SER A 74 -0.15 13.72 11.99
C SER A 74 1.22 13.92 11.34
N SER A 75 2.15 14.52 12.10
CA SER A 75 3.55 14.68 11.66
C SER A 75 4.31 13.35 11.57
N ILE A 76 3.79 12.29 12.18
CA ILE A 76 4.39 10.95 12.18
C ILE A 76 3.69 9.98 11.21
N LYS A 77 2.82 10.47 10.33
CA LYS A 77 2.04 9.62 9.42
C LYS A 77 2.88 8.67 8.57
N ASN A 78 4.11 9.07 8.23
CA ASN A 78 5.03 8.28 7.43
C ASN A 78 6.05 7.49 8.29
N MET A 79 5.88 7.44 9.62
CA MET A 79 6.77 6.69 10.49
C MET A 79 6.34 5.23 10.50
N LEU A 80 7.17 4.37 9.92
CA LEU A 80 6.93 2.92 9.86
C LEU A 80 7.22 2.26 11.21
N SER A 81 6.32 1.40 11.66
CA SER A 81 6.51 0.49 12.80
C SER A 81 7.15 -0.84 12.38
N ARG A 82 7.09 -1.21 11.07
CA ARG A 82 7.71 -2.40 10.51
C ARG A 82 8.24 -2.12 9.09
N ALA A 83 9.48 -2.56 8.83
CA ALA A 83 10.10 -2.52 7.51
C ALA A 83 11.15 -3.63 7.38
N ILE A 84 11.31 -4.19 6.21
CA ILE A 84 12.32 -5.23 5.93
C ILE A 84 13.72 -4.62 6.10
N GLY A 85 14.50 -5.16 7.02
CA GLY A 85 15.88 -4.74 7.25
C GLY A 85 16.06 -3.61 8.25
N ALA A 86 15.02 -2.90 8.66
CA ALA A 86 15.08 -1.83 9.65
C ALA A 86 15.05 -2.35 11.09
N PHE A 87 14.40 -3.50 11.34
CA PHE A 87 14.22 -4.11 12.64
C PHE A 87 14.91 -5.46 12.75
N ASP A 88 15.17 -5.94 13.99
CA ASP A 88 15.86 -7.21 14.23
C ASP A 88 15.04 -8.42 13.82
N GLU A 89 13.74 -8.37 14.02
CA GLU A 89 12.79 -9.40 13.66
C GLU A 89 11.94 -8.96 12.49
N LEU A 90 11.68 -9.86 11.56
CA LEU A 90 10.81 -9.64 10.43
C LEU A 90 9.46 -10.29 10.70
N GLU A 91 8.46 -9.48 10.96
CA GLU A 91 7.06 -9.90 11.04
C GLU A 91 6.34 -9.58 9.74
N VAL A 92 5.80 -10.61 9.10
CA VAL A 92 5.04 -10.50 7.84
C VAL A 92 3.58 -10.75 8.13
N ASP A 93 2.72 -9.80 7.79
CA ASP A 93 1.29 -10.02 7.86
C ASP A 93 0.77 -10.71 6.61
N VAL A 94 -0.24 -11.55 6.79
CA VAL A 94 -0.86 -12.37 5.74
C VAL A 94 -2.37 -12.30 5.87
N ASN A 95 -3.05 -12.05 4.76
CA ASN A 95 -4.51 -12.13 4.68
C ASN A 95 -4.92 -12.96 3.47
N ALA A 96 -5.87 -13.87 3.67
CA ALA A 96 -6.44 -14.70 2.62
C ALA A 96 -7.93 -14.35 2.41
N PHE A 97 -8.33 -14.21 1.15
CA PHE A 97 -9.67 -13.75 0.79
C PHE A 97 -10.19 -14.46 -0.46
N PRO A 98 -11.52 -14.61 -0.61
CA PRO A 98 -12.10 -15.15 -1.82
C PRO A 98 -12.01 -14.17 -2.98
N ILE A 99 -11.67 -14.68 -4.16
CA ILE A 99 -11.69 -13.93 -5.42
C ILE A 99 -13.03 -14.14 -6.12
N LYS A 100 -13.53 -13.10 -6.76
CA LYS A 100 -14.65 -13.19 -7.71
C LYS A 100 -14.22 -12.74 -9.09
N SER A 101 -14.90 -13.22 -10.12
CA SER A 101 -14.72 -12.68 -11.46
C SER A 101 -14.94 -11.17 -11.47
N ASP A 102 -14.14 -10.46 -12.25
CA ASP A 102 -14.14 -9.01 -12.37
C ASP A 102 -13.61 -8.23 -11.17
N ASP A 103 -13.13 -8.88 -10.09
CA ASP A 103 -12.36 -8.17 -9.07
C ASP A 103 -11.17 -7.45 -9.71
N LEU A 104 -10.97 -6.21 -9.33
CA LEU A 104 -9.81 -5.43 -9.71
C LEU A 104 -8.95 -5.17 -8.47
N PHE A 105 -7.68 -5.51 -8.55
CA PHE A 105 -6.72 -5.30 -7.49
C PHE A 105 -5.74 -4.19 -7.85
N LEU A 106 -5.43 -3.34 -6.88
CA LEU A 106 -4.44 -2.28 -6.99
C LEU A 106 -3.43 -2.44 -5.86
N LEU A 107 -2.18 -2.79 -6.22
CA LEU A 107 -1.04 -2.72 -5.31
C LEU A 107 -0.35 -1.38 -5.52
N CYS A 108 0.01 -0.67 -4.45
CA CYS A 108 0.67 0.62 -4.61
C CYS A 108 1.59 0.98 -3.44
N SER A 109 2.57 1.85 -3.74
CA SER A 109 3.34 2.56 -2.73
C SER A 109 2.57 3.76 -2.19
N ASP A 110 3.09 4.33 -1.11
CA ASP A 110 2.56 5.52 -0.44
C ASP A 110 2.49 6.76 -1.36
N GLY A 111 3.41 6.89 -2.31
CA GLY A 111 3.37 7.97 -3.30
C GLY A 111 2.09 8.02 -4.14
N LEU A 112 1.31 6.92 -4.26
CA LEU A 112 0.03 6.95 -4.92
C LEU A 112 -1.08 7.46 -3.99
N TYR A 113 -1.27 6.82 -2.83
CA TYR A 113 -2.39 7.12 -1.94
C TYR A 113 -2.19 8.37 -1.08
N ASN A 114 -0.98 8.90 -0.99
CA ASN A 114 -0.72 10.21 -0.42
C ASN A 114 -1.18 11.35 -1.35
N GLU A 115 -1.19 11.11 -2.66
CA GLU A 115 -1.65 12.09 -3.66
C GLU A 115 -3.12 11.90 -4.04
N LEU A 116 -3.60 10.66 -4.11
CA LEU A 116 -4.98 10.36 -4.51
C LEU A 116 -5.76 9.75 -3.33
N SER A 117 -6.82 10.42 -2.92
CA SER A 117 -7.76 9.88 -1.93
C SER A 117 -8.40 8.57 -2.39
N GLU A 118 -8.91 7.76 -1.48
CA GLU A 118 -9.61 6.52 -1.81
C GLU A 118 -10.80 6.74 -2.76
N ASN A 119 -11.52 7.85 -2.61
CA ASN A 119 -12.59 8.22 -3.52
C ASN A 119 -12.09 8.47 -4.95
N GLU A 120 -10.96 9.17 -5.11
CA GLU A 120 -10.37 9.42 -6.43
C GLU A 120 -9.84 8.13 -7.05
N LEU A 121 -9.17 7.28 -6.26
CA LEU A 121 -8.74 5.94 -6.70
C LEU A 121 -9.94 5.11 -7.17
N GLN A 122 -11.01 5.06 -6.37
CA GLN A 122 -12.24 4.34 -6.73
C GLN A 122 -12.85 4.86 -8.02
N GLN A 123 -12.93 6.16 -8.21
CA GLN A 123 -13.49 6.77 -9.41
C GLN A 123 -12.68 6.38 -10.66
N VAL A 124 -11.36 6.42 -10.61
CA VAL A 124 -10.52 6.00 -11.72
C VAL A 124 -10.71 4.50 -12.03
N LEU A 125 -10.68 3.66 -10.99
CA LEU A 125 -10.80 2.21 -11.15
C LEU A 125 -12.18 1.76 -11.67
N VAL A 126 -13.25 2.50 -11.34
CA VAL A 126 -14.62 2.20 -11.80
C VAL A 126 -14.86 2.70 -13.23
N ASN A 127 -14.40 3.90 -13.55
CA ASN A 127 -14.80 4.57 -14.78
C ASN A 127 -13.88 4.29 -15.98
N GLU A 128 -12.63 3.88 -15.72
CA GLU A 128 -11.66 3.70 -16.77
C GLU A 128 -11.58 2.24 -17.23
N LYS A 129 -11.24 2.05 -18.52
CA LYS A 129 -10.91 0.73 -19.04
C LYS A 129 -9.57 0.27 -18.44
N LEU A 130 -9.44 -1.04 -18.20
CA LEU A 130 -8.24 -1.63 -17.56
C LEU A 130 -6.91 -1.12 -18.15
N ASN A 131 -6.82 -1.04 -19.46
CA ASN A 131 -5.62 -0.58 -20.17
C ASN A 131 -5.38 0.94 -20.11
N LYS A 132 -6.31 1.72 -19.57
CA LYS A 132 -6.22 3.17 -19.40
C LYS A 132 -6.01 3.57 -17.94
N ILE A 133 -6.33 2.69 -16.99
CA ILE A 133 -6.17 2.94 -15.55
C ILE A 133 -4.74 3.43 -15.22
N PRO A 134 -3.65 2.75 -15.70
CA PRO A 134 -2.30 3.18 -15.34
C PRO A 134 -1.98 4.62 -15.78
N ASP A 135 -2.31 4.96 -17.02
CA ASP A 135 -2.08 6.30 -17.57
C ASP A 135 -2.87 7.36 -16.78
N LYS A 136 -4.13 7.03 -16.43
CA LYS A 136 -5.01 7.94 -15.68
C LYS A 136 -4.52 8.17 -14.26
N LEU A 137 -4.20 7.10 -13.52
CA LEU A 137 -3.64 7.22 -12.15
C LEU A 137 -2.35 8.05 -12.16
N MET A 138 -1.43 7.78 -13.09
CA MET A 138 -0.18 8.53 -13.18
C MET A 138 -0.43 10.00 -13.51
N SER A 139 -1.32 10.31 -14.45
CA SER A 139 -1.63 11.70 -14.81
C SER A 139 -2.27 12.48 -13.67
N GLU A 140 -3.15 11.85 -12.88
CA GLU A 140 -3.75 12.49 -11.70
C GLU A 140 -2.69 12.78 -10.62
N CYS A 141 -1.80 11.82 -10.33
CA CYS A 141 -0.70 12.05 -9.39
C CYS A 141 0.20 13.21 -9.84
N LEU A 142 0.63 13.22 -11.10
CA LEU A 142 1.50 14.26 -11.63
C LEU A 142 0.83 15.64 -11.66
N SER A 143 -0.49 15.71 -11.76
CA SER A 143 -1.23 16.97 -11.69
C SER A 143 -1.24 17.61 -10.30
N LYS A 144 -0.95 16.83 -9.25
CA LYS A 144 -0.91 17.25 -7.84
C LYS A 144 0.51 17.48 -7.29
N GLU A 145 1.51 17.63 -8.15
CA GLU A 145 2.91 17.86 -7.76
C GLU A 145 3.52 16.69 -6.97
N ALA A 146 3.26 15.45 -7.40
CA ALA A 146 3.72 14.22 -6.75
C ALA A 146 5.06 14.41 -6.02
N LYS A 147 5.03 14.29 -4.68
CA LYS A 147 6.18 14.59 -3.80
C LYS A 147 7.11 13.40 -3.60
N ASP A 148 6.67 12.21 -4.03
CA ASP A 148 7.41 10.97 -3.85
C ASP A 148 7.34 10.10 -5.11
N ASN A 149 8.13 9.02 -5.11
CA ASN A 149 8.10 8.02 -6.17
C ASN A 149 6.76 7.27 -6.16
N VAL A 150 6.10 7.22 -7.30
CA VAL A 150 4.82 6.54 -7.46
C VAL A 150 5.03 5.19 -8.14
N SER A 151 4.65 4.11 -7.47
CA SER A 151 4.69 2.76 -8.03
C SER A 151 3.36 2.05 -7.77
N PHE A 152 2.80 1.40 -8.80
CA PHE A 152 1.59 0.61 -8.64
C PHE A 152 1.46 -0.50 -9.70
N ILE A 153 0.66 -1.51 -9.38
CA ILE A 153 0.31 -2.63 -10.25
C ILE A 153 -1.21 -2.81 -10.21
N VAL A 154 -1.82 -2.92 -11.39
CA VAL A 154 -3.26 -3.19 -11.51
C VAL A 154 -3.45 -4.60 -12.06
N VAL A 155 -4.25 -5.42 -11.37
CA VAL A 155 -4.53 -6.81 -11.73
C VAL A 155 -6.04 -7.03 -11.78
N LYS A 156 -6.54 -7.61 -12.87
CA LYS A 156 -7.95 -8.00 -13.01
C LYS A 156 -8.10 -9.51 -12.93
N ALA A 157 -8.95 -10.00 -12.02
CA ALA A 157 -9.36 -11.40 -11.98
C ALA A 157 -10.31 -11.72 -13.16
N ARG A 158 -10.14 -12.90 -13.74
CA ARG A 158 -10.97 -13.40 -14.86
C ARG A 158 -11.67 -14.69 -14.47
#